data_81e6f94810e762fb0ef4261e6d55e260
#
_entry.id   81e6f94810e762fb0ef4261e6d55e260
#
_cell.length_a   1.000
_cell.length_b   1.000
_cell.length_c   1.000
_cell.angle_alpha   90.00
_cell.angle_beta   90.00
_cell.angle_gamma   90.00
#
_symmetry.space_group_name_H-M   'P 1'
#
loop_
_entity.id
_entity.type
_entity.pdbx_description
1 polymer ?
#
loop_
_entity_poly.entity_id
_entity_poly.type
_entity_poly.pdbx_seq_one_letter_code
_entity_poly.pdbx_strand_id
1 'polypeptide(L)'
;VLFRSWLTQVPEDFRFVVKLYGGFTGQAKWQDSYPSMTAMQEHFLETLQPMIESGKLFCFLAQFPAQFKCTKENVAYLETLRELFNDLPVAIELRDYSWYGKEFIEKTRQLMRTLNFSLVMVDEPQLPDTVPLDTTVTNPNFSLFRFHGRNQAYWNDRTGDWRKKRTLYRYNEAELKILGE
;
A
#
# COMPACT_ATOMS: atom_id res chain seq x y z
N VAL A 1 20.05 -12.11 6.53
CA VAL A 1 21.33 -11.40 6.69
C VAL A 1 21.17 -9.93 6.33
N LEU A 2 20.56 -9.58 5.18
CA LEU A 2 20.44 -8.20 4.68
C LEU A 2 19.67 -7.26 5.65
N PHE A 3 18.51 -7.70 6.13
CA PHE A 3 17.68 -6.87 7.02
C PHE A 3 18.33 -6.59 8.37
N ARG A 4 19.08 -7.55 8.93
CA ARG A 4 19.86 -7.32 10.15
C ARG A 4 20.91 -6.23 9.97
N SER A 5 21.57 -6.18 8.81
CA SER A 5 22.53 -5.12 8.49
C SER A 5 21.84 -3.74 8.43
N TRP A 6 20.64 -3.63 7.87
CA TRP A 6 19.92 -2.35 7.85
C TRP A 6 19.55 -1.85 9.25
N LEU A 7 19.16 -2.76 10.15
CA LEU A 7 18.80 -2.41 11.53
C LEU A 7 19.95 -1.76 12.30
N THR A 8 21.20 -2.15 12.00
CA THR A 8 22.39 -1.57 12.64
C THR A 8 22.85 -0.24 12.04
N GLN A 9 22.31 0.14 10.87
CA GLN A 9 22.69 1.34 10.14
C GLN A 9 21.73 2.51 10.30
N VAL A 10 20.63 2.31 11.03
CA VAL A 10 19.59 3.33 11.21
C VAL A 10 19.44 3.71 12.67
N PRO A 11 19.04 4.97 12.98
CA PRO A 11 18.75 5.41 14.35
C PRO A 11 17.70 4.55 15.06
N GLU A 12 17.63 4.67 16.38
CA GLU A 12 16.71 3.86 17.18
C GLU A 12 15.24 4.17 16.88
N ASP A 13 14.92 5.42 16.60
CA ASP A 13 13.58 5.91 16.24
C ASP A 13 13.18 5.68 14.78
N PHE A 14 14.10 5.17 13.95
CA PHE A 14 13.80 4.88 12.53
C PHE A 14 12.75 3.78 12.40
N ARG A 15 11.81 3.97 11.48
CA ARG A 15 10.75 3.01 11.18
C ARG A 15 10.72 2.65 9.70
N PHE A 16 10.54 1.37 9.43
CA PHE A 16 10.47 0.84 8.07
C PHE A 16 9.03 0.63 7.61
N VAL A 17 8.71 1.09 6.42
CA VAL A 17 7.55 0.63 5.66
C VAL A 17 8.03 -0.43 4.67
N VAL A 18 7.53 -1.65 4.79
CA VAL A 18 7.97 -2.78 3.97
C VAL A 18 6.88 -3.15 2.98
N LYS A 19 7.17 -3.00 1.69
CA LYS A 19 6.22 -3.44 0.65
C LYS A 19 6.09 -4.96 0.68
N LEU A 20 4.85 -5.45 0.67
CA LEU A 20 4.59 -6.89 0.55
C LEU A 20 5.14 -7.44 -0.76
N TYR A 21 5.59 -8.68 -0.72
CA TYR A 21 5.97 -9.40 -1.92
C TYR A 21 4.80 -9.44 -2.92
N GLY A 22 5.10 -9.26 -4.20
CA GLY A 22 4.10 -9.16 -5.26
C GLY A 22 3.16 -10.37 -5.37
N GLY A 23 3.52 -11.51 -4.82
CA GLY A 23 2.66 -12.69 -4.71
C GLY A 23 1.40 -12.43 -3.90
N PHE A 24 1.46 -11.60 -2.84
CA PHE A 24 0.30 -11.22 -2.02
C PHE A 24 -0.62 -10.18 -2.69
N THR A 25 -0.15 -9.51 -3.72
CA THR A 25 -0.89 -8.43 -4.38
C THR A 25 -1.21 -8.72 -5.85
N GLY A 26 -0.99 -9.95 -6.29
CA GLY A 26 -1.23 -10.39 -7.67
C GLY A 26 -0.26 -9.80 -8.70
N GLN A 27 0.86 -9.23 -8.28
CA GLN A 27 1.88 -8.65 -9.16
C GLN A 27 3.00 -9.63 -9.52
N ALA A 28 3.10 -10.75 -8.83
CA ALA A 28 4.05 -11.83 -9.12
C ALA A 28 3.37 -13.19 -9.00
N LYS A 29 3.81 -14.13 -9.83
CA LYS A 29 3.42 -15.54 -9.69
C LYS A 29 4.20 -16.12 -8.52
N TRP A 30 3.51 -16.68 -7.56
CA TRP A 30 4.13 -17.31 -6.38
C TRP A 30 4.03 -18.84 -6.42
N GLN A 31 3.11 -19.39 -7.22
CA GLN A 31 2.78 -20.82 -7.28
C GLN A 31 3.95 -21.68 -7.73
N ASP A 32 4.87 -21.11 -8.52
CA ASP A 32 6.07 -21.81 -8.97
C ASP A 32 7.15 -21.92 -7.86
N SER A 33 7.03 -21.12 -6.80
CA SER A 33 8.04 -21.00 -5.74
C SER A 33 7.57 -21.50 -4.38
N TYR A 34 6.26 -21.55 -4.16
CA TYR A 34 5.66 -21.91 -2.87
C TYR A 34 4.47 -22.86 -3.06
N PRO A 35 4.33 -23.89 -2.18
CA PRO A 35 3.23 -24.86 -2.26
C PRO A 35 1.86 -24.26 -1.85
N SER A 36 1.86 -23.18 -1.08
CA SER A 36 0.66 -22.48 -0.63
C SER A 36 0.93 -21.02 -0.32
N MET A 37 -0.12 -20.22 -0.21
CA MET A 37 -0.03 -18.83 0.22
C MET A 37 0.46 -18.71 1.68
N THR A 38 0.09 -19.66 2.53
CA THR A 38 0.58 -19.75 3.91
C THR A 38 2.08 -19.99 3.95
N ALA A 39 2.61 -20.95 3.16
CA ALA A 39 4.05 -21.20 3.09
C ALA A 39 4.83 -19.97 2.57
N MET A 40 4.26 -19.24 1.61
CA MET A 40 4.83 -17.98 1.13
C MET A 40 4.85 -16.93 2.25
N GLN A 41 3.77 -16.81 3.02
CA GLN A 41 3.65 -15.86 4.13
C GLN A 41 4.63 -16.21 5.26
N GLU A 42 4.73 -17.47 5.66
CA GLU A 42 5.68 -17.94 6.68
C GLU A 42 7.12 -17.59 6.30
N HIS A 43 7.53 -17.89 5.07
CA HIS A 43 8.87 -17.54 4.58
C HIS A 43 9.10 -16.02 4.54
N PHE A 44 8.09 -15.26 4.13
CA PHE A 44 8.16 -13.79 4.10
C PHE A 44 8.34 -13.22 5.52
N LEU A 45 7.56 -13.68 6.49
CA LEU A 45 7.65 -13.21 7.87
C LEU A 45 8.94 -13.69 8.56
N GLU A 46 9.38 -14.93 8.34
CA GLU A 46 10.65 -15.44 8.86
C GLU A 46 11.83 -14.55 8.39
N THR A 47 11.82 -14.18 7.11
CA THR A 47 12.84 -13.29 6.54
C THR A 47 12.85 -11.91 7.22
N LEU A 48 11.70 -11.40 7.61
CA LEU A 48 11.53 -10.08 8.23
C LEU A 48 11.46 -10.12 9.77
N GLN A 49 11.52 -11.30 10.37
CA GLN A 49 11.48 -11.50 11.81
C GLN A 49 12.37 -10.52 12.60
N PRO A 50 13.66 -10.31 12.22
CA PRO A 50 14.52 -9.38 12.95
C PRO A 50 13.99 -7.94 12.96
N MET A 51 13.32 -7.51 11.88
CA MET A 51 12.75 -6.17 11.79
C MET A 51 11.47 -6.04 12.64
N ILE A 52 10.65 -7.08 12.67
CA ILE A 52 9.44 -7.14 13.49
C ILE A 52 9.82 -7.11 14.97
N GLU A 53 10.74 -7.98 15.39
CA GLU A 53 11.21 -8.09 16.80
C GLU A 53 11.92 -6.84 17.31
N SER A 54 12.62 -6.12 16.42
CA SER A 54 13.29 -4.85 16.79
C SER A 54 12.31 -3.69 17.07
N GLY A 55 11.00 -3.86 16.76
CA GLY A 55 10.00 -2.79 16.84
C GLY A 55 10.19 -1.68 15.80
N LYS A 56 11.06 -1.90 14.79
CA LYS A 56 11.31 -0.91 13.72
C LYS A 56 10.39 -1.07 12.51
N LEU A 57 9.55 -2.09 12.47
CA LEU A 57 8.50 -2.18 11.44
C LEU A 57 7.39 -1.18 11.77
N PHE A 58 7.18 -0.17 10.88
CA PHE A 58 6.03 0.71 10.98
C PHE A 58 4.77 0.01 10.45
N CYS A 59 4.81 -0.47 9.21
CA CYS A 59 3.75 -1.27 8.62
C CYS A 59 4.24 -2.03 7.37
N PHE A 60 3.49 -3.04 6.98
CA PHE A 60 3.54 -3.59 5.64
C PHE A 60 2.69 -2.75 4.69
N LEU A 61 3.15 -2.57 3.46
CA LEU A 61 2.41 -1.91 2.39
C LEU A 61 1.94 -2.95 1.36
N ALA A 62 0.66 -3.24 1.34
CA ALA A 62 -0.01 -4.02 0.31
C ALA A 62 -0.50 -3.08 -0.80
N GLN A 63 0.33 -2.84 -1.80
CA GLN A 63 -0.06 -2.06 -2.96
C GLN A 63 -0.64 -2.96 -4.04
N PHE A 64 -1.93 -2.87 -4.29
CA PHE A 64 -2.63 -3.62 -5.33
C PHE A 64 -2.54 -2.92 -6.69
N PRO A 65 -2.49 -3.69 -7.81
CA PRO A 65 -2.53 -3.12 -9.15
C PRO A 65 -3.94 -2.63 -9.52
N ALA A 66 -4.06 -1.84 -10.59
CA ALA A 66 -5.35 -1.33 -11.07
C ALA A 66 -6.34 -2.42 -11.52
N GLN A 67 -5.87 -3.64 -11.77
CA GLN A 67 -6.73 -4.79 -12.08
C GLN A 67 -7.47 -5.33 -10.85
N PHE A 68 -7.04 -4.97 -9.65
CA PHE A 68 -7.68 -5.34 -8.39
C PHE A 68 -8.90 -4.45 -8.13
N LYS A 69 -10.02 -4.79 -8.78
CA LYS A 69 -11.28 -4.02 -8.73
C LYS A 69 -12.11 -4.38 -7.50
N CYS A 70 -13.07 -3.52 -7.15
CA CYS A 70 -14.04 -3.76 -6.08
C CYS A 70 -15.04 -4.85 -6.50
N THR A 71 -14.68 -6.10 -6.30
CA THR A 71 -15.52 -7.27 -6.55
C THR A 71 -15.67 -8.08 -5.26
N LYS A 72 -16.66 -8.98 -5.20
CA LYS A 72 -16.86 -9.86 -4.03
C LYS A 72 -15.63 -10.73 -3.74
N GLU A 73 -14.99 -11.24 -4.80
CA GLU A 73 -13.80 -12.07 -4.72
C GLU A 73 -12.63 -11.30 -4.13
N ASN A 74 -12.45 -10.05 -4.54
CA ASN A 74 -11.37 -9.21 -4.04
C ASN A 74 -11.63 -8.70 -2.61
N VAL A 75 -12.90 -8.51 -2.24
CA VAL A 75 -13.27 -8.25 -0.83
C VAL A 75 -12.91 -9.46 0.05
N ALA A 76 -13.32 -10.68 -0.34
CA ALA A 76 -12.97 -11.91 0.37
C ALA A 76 -11.45 -12.14 0.41
N TYR A 77 -10.73 -11.75 -0.65
CA TYR A 77 -9.27 -11.80 -0.65
C TYR A 77 -8.64 -10.89 0.40
N LEU A 78 -9.18 -9.69 0.62
CA LEU A 78 -8.69 -8.80 1.70
C LEU A 78 -8.93 -9.41 3.09
N GLU A 79 -10.02 -10.15 3.30
CA GLU A 79 -10.26 -10.92 4.52
C GLU A 79 -9.18 -12.01 4.70
N THR A 80 -8.91 -12.79 3.65
CA THR A 80 -7.82 -13.77 3.65
C THR A 80 -6.46 -13.12 3.93
N LEU A 81 -6.19 -11.96 3.34
CA LEU A 81 -4.95 -11.23 3.61
C LEU A 81 -4.84 -10.83 5.07
N ARG A 82 -5.94 -10.43 5.72
CA ARG A 82 -5.95 -10.13 7.16
C ARG A 82 -5.62 -11.36 7.99
N GLU A 83 -6.21 -12.51 7.67
CA GLU A 83 -5.90 -13.77 8.34
C GLU A 83 -4.43 -14.15 8.23
N LEU A 84 -3.83 -14.00 7.05
CA LEU A 84 -2.40 -14.29 6.82
C LEU A 84 -1.47 -13.39 7.65
N PHE A 85 -1.80 -12.11 7.81
CA PHE A 85 -0.95 -11.16 8.53
C PHE A 85 -1.41 -10.87 9.96
N ASN A 86 -2.52 -11.49 10.39
CA ASN A 86 -3.07 -11.40 11.74
C ASN A 86 -3.06 -9.95 12.28
N ASP A 87 -2.46 -9.69 13.44
CA ASP A 87 -2.41 -8.36 14.08
C ASP A 87 -1.28 -7.44 13.56
N LEU A 88 -0.49 -7.91 12.60
CA LEU A 88 0.58 -7.09 12.03
C LEU A 88 0.01 -5.85 11.32
N PRO A 89 0.66 -4.69 11.44
CA PRO A 89 0.19 -3.46 10.82
C PRO A 89 0.32 -3.53 9.29
N VAL A 90 -0.82 -3.42 8.59
CA VAL A 90 -0.87 -3.44 7.12
C VAL A 90 -1.61 -2.23 6.60
N ALA A 91 -0.96 -1.50 5.70
CA ALA A 91 -1.55 -0.43 4.90
C ALA A 91 -1.93 -0.97 3.51
N ILE A 92 -3.16 -0.69 3.09
CA ILE A 92 -3.72 -1.13 1.80
C ILE A 92 -3.75 0.06 0.84
N GLU A 93 -3.02 -0.04 -0.27
CA GLU A 93 -3.11 0.92 -1.36
C GLU A 93 -3.89 0.33 -2.53
N LEU A 94 -5.05 0.89 -2.80
CA LEU A 94 -5.93 0.52 -3.90
C LEU A 94 -5.71 1.46 -5.08
N ARG A 95 -5.62 0.89 -6.30
CA ARG A 95 -5.26 1.63 -7.52
C ARG A 95 -6.36 1.64 -8.55
N ASP A 96 -7.53 1.13 -8.24
CA ASP A 96 -8.69 1.15 -9.13
C ASP A 96 -9.81 2.01 -8.54
N TYR A 97 -10.40 2.86 -9.38
CA TYR A 97 -11.46 3.78 -8.98
C TYR A 97 -12.71 3.09 -8.43
N SER A 98 -12.96 1.82 -8.81
CA SER A 98 -14.16 1.09 -8.34
C SER A 98 -14.28 1.00 -6.82
N TRP A 99 -13.17 1.05 -6.08
CA TRP A 99 -13.16 1.08 -4.62
C TRP A 99 -13.60 2.43 -4.04
N TYR A 100 -13.53 3.50 -4.84
CA TYR A 100 -13.79 4.88 -4.43
C TYR A 100 -15.09 5.44 -5.01
N GLY A 101 -15.79 4.69 -5.85
CA GLY A 101 -17.08 5.08 -6.40
C GLY A 101 -18.11 5.36 -5.31
N LYS A 102 -19.04 6.31 -5.56
CA LYS A 102 -20.04 6.78 -4.57
C LYS A 102 -20.80 5.65 -3.86
N GLU A 103 -21.04 4.54 -4.55
CA GLU A 103 -21.77 3.38 -4.00
C GLU A 103 -20.90 2.51 -3.08
N PHE A 104 -19.57 2.56 -3.23
CA PHE A 104 -18.64 1.64 -2.58
C PHE A 104 -17.71 2.29 -1.57
N ILE A 105 -17.44 3.60 -1.66
CA ILE A 105 -16.42 4.25 -0.83
C ILE A 105 -16.66 4.05 0.68
N GLU A 106 -17.88 4.21 1.17
CA GLU A 106 -18.17 4.01 2.58
C GLU A 106 -18.06 2.53 2.99
N LYS A 107 -18.43 1.61 2.11
CA LYS A 107 -18.24 0.16 2.33
C LYS A 107 -16.77 -0.21 2.34
N THR A 108 -15.97 0.39 1.46
CA THR A 108 -14.51 0.23 1.42
C THR A 108 -13.88 0.72 2.72
N ARG A 109 -14.23 1.92 3.17
CA ARG A 109 -13.74 2.48 4.44
C ARG A 109 -14.15 1.60 5.63
N GLN A 110 -15.39 1.14 5.65
CA GLN A 110 -15.88 0.23 6.69
C GLN A 110 -15.16 -1.11 6.66
N LEU A 111 -14.92 -1.70 5.49
CA LEU A 111 -14.13 -2.92 5.31
C LEU A 111 -12.72 -2.75 5.90
N MET A 112 -12.03 -1.65 5.57
CA MET A 112 -10.70 -1.38 6.10
C MET A 112 -10.71 -1.27 7.63
N ARG A 113 -11.72 -0.60 8.22
CA ARG A 113 -11.88 -0.52 9.68
C ARG A 113 -12.12 -1.89 10.31
N THR A 114 -13.05 -2.67 9.74
CA THR A 114 -13.39 -4.02 10.23
C THR A 114 -12.18 -4.96 10.20
N LEU A 115 -11.38 -4.87 9.15
CA LEU A 115 -10.16 -5.66 8.98
C LEU A 115 -8.93 -5.03 9.66
N ASN A 116 -9.08 -3.92 10.37
CA ASN A 116 -7.97 -3.21 11.01
C ASN A 116 -6.83 -2.87 10.03
N PHE A 117 -7.16 -2.52 8.79
CA PHE A 117 -6.23 -2.01 7.79
C PHE A 117 -6.20 -0.48 7.77
N SER A 118 -5.04 0.10 7.47
CA SER A 118 -4.95 1.52 7.11
C SER A 118 -5.13 1.66 5.60
N LEU A 119 -6.21 2.31 5.15
CA LEU A 119 -6.35 2.71 3.74
C LEU A 119 -5.32 3.80 3.46
N VAL A 120 -4.44 3.56 2.48
CA VAL A 120 -3.40 4.52 2.11
C VAL A 120 -4.03 5.74 1.46
N MET A 121 -3.71 6.91 1.98
CA MET A 121 -4.07 8.18 1.37
C MET A 121 -3.11 8.44 0.21
N VAL A 122 -3.64 8.48 -1.01
CA VAL A 122 -2.84 8.62 -2.23
C VAL A 122 -3.08 9.98 -2.86
N ASP A 123 -2.03 10.76 -3.03
CA ASP A 123 -2.06 11.95 -3.86
C ASP A 123 -1.42 11.68 -5.22
N GLU A 124 -2.24 11.76 -6.26
CA GLU A 124 -1.86 11.56 -7.66
C GLU A 124 -2.69 12.50 -8.55
N PRO A 125 -2.38 12.65 -9.87
CA PRO A 125 -3.19 13.49 -10.74
C PRO A 125 -4.66 13.06 -10.69
N GLN A 126 -5.58 14.01 -10.56
CA GLN A 126 -7.01 13.74 -10.53
C GLN A 126 -7.53 13.62 -11.97
N LEU A 127 -7.45 12.42 -12.53
CA LEU A 127 -7.90 12.05 -13.88
C LEU A 127 -9.05 11.03 -13.77
N PRO A 128 -9.82 10.79 -14.83
CA PRO A 128 -10.96 9.85 -14.78
C PRO A 128 -10.60 8.41 -14.40
N ASP A 129 -9.34 8.00 -14.64
CA ASP A 129 -8.81 6.64 -14.41
C ASP A 129 -7.89 6.55 -13.18
N THR A 130 -7.82 7.59 -12.37
CA THR A 130 -7.03 7.63 -11.13
C THR A 130 -7.92 7.54 -9.91
N VAL A 131 -7.31 7.27 -8.75
CA VAL A 131 -8.04 7.26 -7.49
C VAL A 131 -8.15 8.66 -6.91
N PRO A 132 -9.27 9.04 -6.30
CA PRO A 132 -9.42 10.33 -5.65
C PRO A 132 -8.55 10.41 -4.40
N LEU A 133 -8.17 11.63 -4.01
CA LEU A 133 -7.57 11.87 -2.70
C LEU A 133 -8.63 11.63 -1.62
N ASP A 134 -8.48 10.56 -0.88
CA ASP A 134 -9.29 10.23 0.28
C ASP A 134 -8.43 10.28 1.54
N THR A 135 -8.67 11.28 2.39
CA THR A 135 -7.92 11.48 3.64
C THR A 135 -8.61 10.85 4.86
N THR A 136 -9.57 9.97 4.64
CA THR A 136 -10.29 9.31 5.73
C THR A 136 -9.38 8.33 6.48
N VAL A 137 -9.21 8.54 7.76
CA VAL A 137 -8.51 7.60 8.65
C VAL A 137 -9.37 6.35 8.87
N THR A 138 -8.84 5.19 8.50
CA THR A 138 -9.51 3.90 8.68
C THR A 138 -8.88 3.05 9.79
N ASN A 139 -7.65 3.33 10.18
CA ASN A 139 -6.97 2.69 11.30
C ASN A 139 -6.55 3.74 12.33
N PRO A 140 -6.97 3.63 13.60
CA PRO A 140 -6.66 4.63 14.63
C PRO A 140 -5.19 4.64 15.08
N ASN A 141 -4.46 3.55 14.81
CA ASN A 141 -3.10 3.38 15.30
C ASN A 141 -2.04 3.99 14.38
N PHE A 142 -2.33 4.04 13.05
CA PHE A 142 -1.41 4.62 12.07
C PHE A 142 -2.13 4.97 10.76
N SER A 143 -1.54 5.91 10.04
CA SER A 143 -1.93 6.27 8.68
C SER A 143 -0.70 6.36 7.79
N LEU A 144 -0.85 6.05 6.52
CA LEU A 144 0.19 6.17 5.52
C LEU A 144 -0.28 7.07 4.38
N PHE A 145 0.46 8.15 4.13
CA PHE A 145 0.22 9.04 3.01
C PHE A 145 1.31 8.81 1.94
N ARG A 146 0.90 8.70 0.67
CA ARG A 146 1.82 8.52 -0.44
C ARG A 146 1.62 9.57 -1.51
N PHE A 147 2.65 10.38 -1.71
CA PHE A 147 2.72 11.43 -2.72
C PHE A 147 3.31 10.87 -4.01
N HIS A 148 2.49 10.68 -5.04
CA HIS A 148 2.93 10.19 -6.35
C HIS A 148 3.24 11.33 -7.32
N GLY A 149 2.99 12.58 -6.91
CA GLY A 149 3.07 13.75 -7.75
C GLY A 149 1.84 13.91 -8.64
N ARG A 150 1.59 15.14 -9.11
CA ARG A 150 0.42 15.50 -9.92
C ARG A 150 0.77 15.80 -11.37
N ASN A 151 1.78 15.11 -11.92
CA ASN A 151 2.25 15.33 -13.30
C ASN A 151 1.29 14.69 -14.31
N GLN A 152 0.22 15.40 -14.67
CA GLN A 152 -0.82 14.92 -15.60
C GLN A 152 -0.27 14.59 -16.98
N ALA A 153 0.68 15.41 -17.48
CA ALA A 153 1.22 15.27 -18.83
C ALA A 153 1.90 13.91 -19.07
N TYR A 154 2.51 13.35 -18.03
CA TYR A 154 3.25 12.08 -18.12
C TYR A 154 2.59 10.93 -17.36
N TRP A 155 1.39 11.13 -16.79
CA TRP A 155 0.76 10.10 -15.97
C TRP A 155 0.44 8.83 -16.75
N ASN A 156 -0.09 8.99 -17.96
CA ASN A 156 -0.45 7.90 -18.86
C ASN A 156 0.58 7.64 -19.96
N ASP A 157 1.67 8.41 -20.02
CA ASP A 157 2.79 8.15 -20.91
C ASP A 157 3.49 6.83 -20.52
N ARG A 158 3.79 6.00 -21.50
CA ARG A 158 4.52 4.73 -21.32
C ARG A 158 5.79 4.69 -22.17
N THR A 159 6.25 5.85 -22.69
CA THR A 159 7.40 5.98 -23.55
C THR A 159 8.67 6.33 -22.78
N GLY A 160 9.79 5.72 -23.14
CA GLY A 160 11.10 6.00 -22.55
C GLY A 160 11.12 5.88 -21.02
N ASP A 161 11.71 6.86 -20.34
CA ASP A 161 11.83 6.91 -18.86
C ASP A 161 10.53 7.36 -18.17
N TRP A 162 9.38 6.87 -18.63
CA TRP A 162 8.06 7.28 -18.17
C TRP A 162 7.88 7.23 -16.64
N ARG A 163 8.51 6.25 -15.97
CA ARG A 163 8.41 6.13 -14.50
C ARG A 163 9.02 7.33 -13.78
N LYS A 164 10.19 7.82 -14.28
CA LYS A 164 10.85 9.02 -13.75
C LYS A 164 10.04 10.28 -14.06
N LYS A 165 9.58 10.42 -15.31
CA LYS A 165 8.79 11.58 -15.76
C LYS A 165 7.48 11.69 -14.98
N ARG A 166 6.80 10.57 -14.78
CA ARG A 166 5.52 10.50 -14.06
C ARG A 166 5.63 11.04 -12.63
N THR A 167 6.69 10.71 -11.91
CA THR A 167 6.90 11.10 -10.51
C THR A 167 7.72 12.38 -10.36
N LEU A 168 8.17 12.98 -11.47
CA LEU A 168 8.87 14.26 -11.45
C LEU A 168 7.86 15.39 -11.24
N TYR A 169 7.62 15.71 -9.99
CA TYR A 169 6.67 16.74 -9.58
C TYR A 169 7.18 17.47 -8.34
N ARG A 170 7.00 18.79 -8.33
CA ARG A 170 7.30 19.62 -7.19
C ARG A 170 6.00 20.25 -6.71
N TYR A 171 5.57 19.87 -5.53
CA TYR A 171 4.43 20.48 -4.88
C TYR A 171 4.71 21.96 -4.58
N ASN A 172 3.76 22.81 -4.89
CA ASN A 172 3.82 24.22 -4.51
C ASN A 172 3.28 24.44 -3.08
N GLU A 173 3.47 25.63 -2.55
CA GLU A 173 3.09 25.97 -1.18
C GLU A 173 1.58 25.83 -0.93
N ALA A 174 0.73 26.21 -1.89
CA ALA A 174 -0.73 26.08 -1.77
C ALA A 174 -1.18 24.62 -1.71
N GLU A 175 -0.57 23.76 -2.54
CA GLU A 175 -0.84 22.31 -2.52
C GLU A 175 -0.42 21.69 -1.20
N LEU A 176 0.77 22.03 -0.68
CA LEU A 176 1.26 21.51 0.60
C LEU A 176 0.39 21.97 1.77
N LYS A 177 -0.13 23.20 1.72
CA LYS A 177 -1.04 23.70 2.75
C LYS A 177 -2.34 22.90 2.80
N ILE A 178 -2.96 22.63 1.65
CA ILE A 178 -4.18 21.81 1.56
C ILE A 178 -3.95 20.36 2.08
N LEU A 179 -2.77 19.83 1.84
CA LEU A 179 -2.41 18.47 2.26
C LEU A 179 -2.04 18.36 3.75
N GLY A 180 -1.77 19.50 4.41
CA GLY A 180 -1.43 19.57 5.83
C GLY A 180 -2.62 19.94 6.75
N GLU A 181 -3.75 20.30 6.17
CA GLU A 181 -5.03 20.53 6.87
C GLU A 181 -5.83 19.22 7.00
#